data_040b5ee71047d9925ccfa3e619a966c3
#
_entry.id   040b5ee71047d9925ccfa3e619a966c3
#
_cell.length_a   1.000
_cell.length_b   1.000
_cell.length_c   1.000
_cell.angle_alpha   90.00
_cell.angle_beta   90.00
_cell.angle_gamma   90.00
#
_symmetry.space_group_name_H-M   'P 1'
#
loop_
_entity.id
_entity.type
_entity.pdbx_description
1 polymer ?
#
loop_
_entity_poly.entity_id
_entity_poly.type
_entity_poly.pdbx_seq_one_letter_code
_entity_poly.pdbx_strand_id
1 'polypeptide(L)'
;MNSPIVFSHNDLQGGNILCKQVSQTEQENGSKESECPDFEKRLTVIDFEFCSYNFRAYDIANHWAEWMYDYGLDESPYYTIKREKYPSKSQQVRF
;
A
#
# COMPACT_ATOMS: atom_id res chain seq x y z
N MET A 1 23.41 -7.69 -1.56
CA MET A 1 22.04 -8.19 -1.37
C MET A 1 21.49 -8.66 -2.70
N ASN A 2 21.10 -9.93 -2.76
CA ASN A 2 20.69 -10.57 -4.02
C ASN A 2 19.18 -10.47 -4.24
N SER A 3 18.67 -9.25 -4.44
CA SER A 3 17.27 -9.07 -4.82
C SER A 3 17.14 -9.23 -6.35
N PRO A 4 16.25 -10.09 -6.83
CA PRO A 4 16.06 -10.24 -8.28
C PRO A 4 15.50 -8.94 -8.89
N ILE A 5 15.81 -8.77 -10.17
CA ILE A 5 15.26 -7.66 -10.97
C ILE A 5 13.92 -8.09 -11.52
N VAL A 6 12.90 -7.28 -11.29
CA VAL A 6 11.54 -7.52 -11.75
C VAL A 6 10.96 -6.23 -12.33
N PHE A 7 9.87 -6.33 -13.07
CA PHE A 7 9.13 -5.15 -13.50
C PHE A 7 8.35 -4.60 -12.30
N SER A 8 8.74 -3.43 -11.84
CA SER A 8 8.30 -2.85 -10.57
C SER A 8 7.43 -1.63 -10.81
N HIS A 9 6.54 -1.35 -9.86
CA HIS A 9 5.67 -0.16 -9.89
C HIS A 9 6.47 1.12 -9.63
N ASN A 10 7.37 1.08 -8.66
CA ASN A 10 8.27 2.17 -8.25
C ASN A 10 7.59 3.36 -7.54
N ASP A 11 6.28 3.34 -7.32
CA ASP A 11 5.56 4.39 -6.61
C ASP A 11 4.34 3.81 -5.88
N LEU A 12 4.58 2.75 -5.10
CA LEU A 12 3.53 1.98 -4.46
C LEU A 12 3.08 2.62 -3.13
N GLN A 13 2.70 3.88 -3.20
CA GLN A 13 2.12 4.61 -2.08
C GLN A 13 0.63 4.29 -1.93
N GLY A 14 0.06 4.60 -0.73
CA GLY A 14 -1.33 4.30 -0.44
C GLY A 14 -2.33 4.94 -1.40
N GLY A 15 -2.03 6.15 -1.92
CA GLY A 15 -2.87 6.83 -2.90
C GLY A 15 -2.99 6.12 -4.24
N ASN A 16 -2.06 5.20 -4.54
CA ASN A 16 -2.05 4.42 -5.78
C ASN A 16 -2.62 3.01 -5.61
N ILE A 17 -3.19 2.72 -4.45
CA ILE A 17 -3.84 1.44 -4.15
C ILE A 17 -5.30 1.73 -3.82
N LEU A 18 -6.19 1.29 -4.69
CA LEU A 18 -7.63 1.49 -4.50
C LEU A 18 -8.26 0.22 -3.95
N CYS A 19 -9.22 0.39 -3.06
CA CYS A 19 -10.00 -0.72 -2.53
C CYS A 19 -11.47 -0.54 -2.92
N LYS A 20 -12.02 -1.53 -3.62
CA LYS A 20 -13.44 -1.52 -3.97
C LYS A 20 -14.27 -1.67 -2.70
N GLN A 21 -15.25 -0.78 -2.52
CA GLN A 21 -16.15 -0.87 -1.37
C GLN A 21 -17.07 -2.07 -1.49
N VAL A 22 -17.31 -2.72 -0.35
CA VAL A 22 -18.30 -3.79 -0.25
C VAL A 22 -19.69 -3.18 -0.24
N SER A 23 -20.65 -3.76 -0.98
CA SER A 23 -22.03 -3.31 -0.95
C SER A 23 -22.63 -3.50 0.46
N GLN A 24 -23.63 -2.66 0.82
CA GLN A 24 -24.30 -2.77 2.12
C GLN A 24 -24.91 -4.16 2.34
N THR A 25 -25.39 -4.79 1.27
CA THR A 25 -25.97 -6.14 1.33
C THR A 25 -24.96 -7.17 1.78
N GLU A 26 -23.72 -7.05 1.35
CA GLU A 26 -22.61 -7.94 1.76
C GLU A 26 -22.18 -7.66 3.21
N GLN A 27 -22.26 -6.40 3.65
CA GLN A 27 -21.96 -6.03 5.03
C GLN A 27 -23.00 -6.57 6.02
N GLU A 28 -24.27 -6.62 5.63
CA GLU A 28 -25.37 -7.15 6.46
C GLU A 28 -25.21 -8.63 6.78
N ASN A 29 -24.42 -9.37 6.01
CA ASN A 29 -24.12 -10.78 6.26
C ASN A 29 -23.08 -11.01 7.35
N GLY A 30 -22.68 -9.95 8.07
CA GLY A 30 -21.83 -10.05 9.26
C GLY A 30 -20.35 -10.31 9.00
N SER A 31 -19.90 -10.27 7.76
CA SER A 31 -18.48 -10.42 7.44
C SER A 31 -17.74 -9.15 7.77
N LYS A 32 -16.74 -9.22 8.65
CA LYS A 32 -15.80 -8.11 8.83
C LYS A 32 -14.90 -8.03 7.61
N GLU A 33 -14.54 -6.81 7.17
CA GLU A 33 -13.65 -6.61 6.03
C GLU A 33 -12.34 -7.40 6.15
N SER A 34 -11.77 -7.45 7.35
CA SER A 34 -10.54 -8.19 7.64
C SER A 34 -10.68 -9.70 7.52
N GLU A 35 -11.91 -10.23 7.53
CA GLU A 35 -12.21 -11.65 7.44
C GLU A 35 -12.75 -12.05 6.06
N CYS A 36 -12.92 -11.08 5.15
CA CYS A 36 -13.42 -11.35 3.80
C CYS A 36 -12.35 -12.10 3.00
N PRO A 37 -12.62 -13.35 2.54
CA PRO A 37 -11.63 -14.13 1.80
C PRO A 37 -11.27 -13.50 0.44
N ASP A 38 -12.14 -12.61 -0.08
CA ASP A 38 -11.93 -11.93 -1.35
C ASP A 38 -11.38 -10.52 -1.19
N PHE A 39 -10.87 -10.16 -0.01
CA PHE A 39 -10.33 -8.82 0.24
C PHE A 39 -9.27 -8.42 -0.78
N GLU A 40 -8.34 -9.31 -1.07
CA GLU A 40 -7.25 -9.07 -2.04
C GLU A 40 -7.77 -8.77 -3.44
N LYS A 41 -8.87 -9.40 -3.84
CA LYS A 41 -9.49 -9.19 -5.15
C LYS A 41 -10.13 -7.81 -5.30
N ARG A 42 -10.33 -7.10 -4.19
CA ARG A 42 -10.89 -5.76 -4.19
C ARG A 42 -9.82 -4.67 -4.35
N LEU A 43 -8.55 -5.05 -4.27
CA LEU A 43 -7.45 -4.10 -4.39
C LEU A 43 -7.08 -3.90 -5.85
N THR A 44 -6.87 -2.66 -6.23
CA THR A 44 -6.42 -2.28 -7.57
C THR A 44 -5.28 -1.28 -7.45
N VAL A 45 -4.18 -1.55 -8.14
CA VAL A 45 -3.05 -0.63 -8.21
C VAL A 45 -3.20 0.24 -9.44
N ILE A 46 -2.94 1.54 -9.30
CA ILE A 46 -3.05 2.53 -10.38
C ILE A 46 -1.75 3.33 -10.48
N ASP A 47 -1.66 4.20 -11.48
CA ASP A 47 -0.58 5.16 -11.71
C ASP A 47 0.76 4.48 -11.97
N PHE A 48 0.89 3.96 -13.19
CA PHE A 48 2.05 3.17 -13.62
C PHE A 48 3.14 4.00 -14.31
N GLU A 49 3.13 5.32 -14.19
CA GLU A 49 4.05 6.20 -14.92
C GLU A 49 5.53 5.99 -14.58
N PHE A 50 5.82 5.50 -13.36
CA PHE A 50 7.18 5.21 -12.92
C PHE A 50 7.59 3.75 -13.08
N CYS A 51 6.73 2.91 -13.65
CA CYS A 51 7.02 1.49 -13.81
C CYS A 51 8.27 1.25 -14.65
N SER A 52 9.14 0.42 -14.15
CA SER A 52 10.39 0.02 -14.82
C SER A 52 10.99 -1.20 -14.14
N TYR A 53 12.02 -1.78 -14.76
CA TYR A 53 12.76 -2.84 -14.10
C TYR A 53 13.54 -2.28 -12.91
N ASN A 54 13.43 -2.95 -11.77
CA ASN A 54 14.09 -2.57 -10.53
C ASN A 54 14.23 -3.79 -9.62
N PHE A 55 14.98 -3.64 -8.55
CA PHE A 55 15.06 -4.70 -7.54
C PHE A 55 13.67 -4.96 -6.93
N ARG A 56 13.30 -6.24 -6.81
CA ARG A 56 12.01 -6.65 -6.25
C ARG A 56 11.75 -6.00 -4.88
N ALA A 57 12.79 -5.93 -4.06
CA ALA A 57 12.68 -5.35 -2.72
C ALA A 57 12.35 -3.85 -2.73
N TYR A 58 12.56 -3.15 -3.85
CA TYR A 58 12.31 -1.71 -3.93
C TYR A 58 10.84 -1.37 -3.68
N ASP A 59 9.91 -2.05 -4.35
CA ASP A 59 8.49 -1.77 -4.19
C ASP A 59 8.03 -2.01 -2.74
N ILE A 60 8.54 -3.06 -2.12
CA ILE A 60 8.21 -3.40 -0.72
C ILE A 60 8.73 -2.31 0.21
N ALA A 61 10.00 -1.95 0.08
CA ALA A 61 10.63 -0.93 0.92
C ALA A 61 9.99 0.43 0.74
N ASN A 62 9.69 0.81 -0.50
CA ASN A 62 9.02 2.06 -0.81
C ASN A 62 7.63 2.11 -0.19
N HIS A 63 6.86 1.02 -0.32
CA HIS A 63 5.52 0.94 0.26
C HIS A 63 5.56 1.12 1.78
N TRP A 64 6.47 0.41 2.46
CA TRP A 64 6.61 0.53 3.92
C TRP A 64 7.04 1.93 4.34
N ALA A 65 7.96 2.55 3.61
CA ALA A 65 8.39 3.92 3.89
C ALA A 65 7.24 4.92 3.73
N GLU A 66 6.38 4.72 2.73
CA GLU A 66 5.23 5.60 2.48
C GLU A 66 4.19 5.58 3.61
N TRP A 67 4.16 4.52 4.43
CA TRP A 67 3.29 4.51 5.60
C TRP A 67 3.61 5.62 6.60
N MET A 68 4.85 6.11 6.60
CA MET A 68 5.28 7.18 7.49
C MET A 68 4.88 8.57 7.01
N TYR A 69 4.56 8.74 5.74
CA TYR A 69 4.26 10.05 5.16
C TYR A 69 2.78 10.38 5.24
N ASP A 70 2.50 11.60 5.71
CA ASP A 70 1.17 12.18 5.70
C ASP A 70 1.21 13.41 4.81
N TYR A 71 0.46 13.38 3.71
CA TYR A 71 0.44 14.44 2.70
C TYR A 71 -0.69 15.45 2.92
N GLY A 72 -1.30 15.45 4.11
CA GLY A 72 -2.46 16.28 4.42
C GLY A 72 -2.17 17.73 4.83
N LEU A 73 -0.93 18.21 4.69
CA LEU A 73 -0.59 19.59 5.02
C LEU A 73 -0.92 20.53 3.86
N ASP A 74 -1.59 21.65 4.19
CA ASP A 74 -1.91 22.71 3.23
C ASP A 74 -0.76 23.68 2.99
N GLU A 75 0.29 23.63 3.80
CA GLU A 75 1.47 24.50 3.73
C GLU A 75 2.72 23.68 3.45
N SER A 76 3.73 24.37 2.85
CA SER A 76 5.04 23.73 2.61
C SER A 76 5.63 23.18 3.91
N PRO A 77 6.21 21.96 3.90
CA PRO A 77 6.55 21.13 2.75
C PRO A 77 5.44 20.22 2.22
N TYR A 78 4.22 20.37 2.63
CA TYR A 78 3.03 19.63 2.19
C TYR A 78 3.01 18.17 2.62
N TYR A 79 3.89 17.75 3.51
CA TYR A 79 3.89 16.42 4.10
C TYR A 79 4.47 16.44 5.51
N THR A 80 4.12 15.43 6.30
CA THR A 80 4.68 15.17 7.63
C THR A 80 5.20 13.74 7.66
N ILE A 81 6.29 13.51 8.39
CA ILE A 81 6.85 12.18 8.59
C ILE A 81 6.46 11.68 9.98
N LYS A 82 5.75 10.55 10.02
CA LYS A 82 5.30 9.89 11.25
C LYS A 82 5.99 8.54 11.36
N ARG A 83 7.16 8.53 11.97
CA ARG A 83 8.01 7.33 12.07
C ARG A 83 7.34 6.17 12.79
N GLU A 84 6.43 6.44 13.73
CA GLU A 84 5.67 5.44 14.45
C GLU A 84 4.72 4.64 13.57
N LYS A 85 4.43 5.12 12.37
CA LYS A 85 3.57 4.42 11.40
C LYS A 85 4.33 3.44 10.50
N TYR A 86 5.66 3.39 10.60
CA TYR A 86 6.41 2.37 9.88
C TYR A 86 5.94 0.97 10.32
N PRO A 87 5.74 0.03 9.37
CA PRO A 87 5.17 -1.26 9.75
C PRO A 87 6.04 -2.02 10.76
N SER A 88 5.39 -2.62 11.76
CA SER A 88 6.04 -3.50 12.72
C SER A 88 6.50 -4.79 12.05
N LYS A 89 7.36 -5.56 12.71
CA LYS A 89 7.81 -6.85 12.16
C LYS A 89 6.65 -7.80 11.87
N SER A 90 5.64 -7.83 12.73
CA SER A 90 4.46 -8.67 12.50
C SER A 90 3.67 -8.23 11.28
N GLN A 91 3.57 -6.92 11.03
CA GLN A 91 2.91 -6.40 9.83
C GLN A 91 3.74 -6.68 8.57
N GLN A 92 5.06 -6.56 8.65
CA GLN A 92 5.95 -6.87 7.53
C GLN A 92 5.86 -8.34 7.10
N VAL A 93 5.73 -9.25 8.04
CA VAL A 93 5.61 -10.69 7.77
C VAL A 93 4.32 -11.01 7.02
N ARG A 94 3.24 -10.26 7.29
CA ARG A 94 1.94 -10.43 6.59
C ARG A 94 1.94 -9.86 5.18
N PHE A 95 2.85 -8.96 4.90
CA PHE A 95 2.98 -8.33 3.58
C PHE A 95 3.58 -9.30 2.55
#